data_b86b29d881ace3527e6c84c8093c6590
#
_entry.id   b86b29d881ace3527e6c84c8093c6590
#
_cell.length_a   1.000
_cell.length_b   1.000
_cell.length_c   1.000
_cell.angle_alpha   90.00
_cell.angle_beta   90.00
_cell.angle_gamma   90.00
#
_symmetry.space_group_name_H-M   'P 1'
#
loop_
_entity.id
_entity.type
_entity.pdbx_description
1 polymer ?
#
loop_
_entity_poly.entity_id
_entity_poly.type
_entity_poly.pdbx_seq_one_letter_code
_entity_poly.pdbx_strand_id
1 'polypeptide(L)' 'MGNLSISLETFTQTRHSLIVRNNTTSQKLVEIALNNEIFRLAILDAGEERIVILPEEITDVKNFGISEVEDNS' A
#
# COMPACT_ATOMS: atom_id res chain seq x y z
N MET A 1 9.58 -6.09 13.51
CA MET A 1 8.26 -5.47 13.61
C MET A 1 8.15 -4.38 12.58
N GLY A 2 7.18 -4.49 11.70
CA GLY A 2 6.97 -3.46 10.71
C GLY A 2 6.12 -2.34 11.24
N ASN A 3 6.51 -1.09 10.98
CA ASN A 3 5.68 0.07 11.26
C ASN A 3 4.56 0.21 10.25
N LEU A 4 4.75 -0.40 9.08
CA LEU A 4 3.76 -0.40 8.00
C LEU A 4 3.58 -1.84 7.55
N SER A 5 2.38 -2.17 7.14
CA SER A 5 2.13 -3.49 6.57
C SER A 5 1.32 -3.38 5.29
N ILE A 6 1.50 -4.36 4.41
CA ILE A 6 0.79 -4.42 3.14
C ILE A 6 0.53 -5.88 2.81
N SER A 7 -0.65 -6.15 2.28
CA SER A 7 -1.00 -7.48 1.83
C SER A 7 -1.83 -7.37 0.55
N LEU A 8 -1.82 -8.44 -0.23
CA LEU A 8 -2.57 -8.52 -1.47
C LEU A 8 -3.77 -9.42 -1.25
N GLU A 9 -4.93 -8.96 -1.71
CA GLU A 9 -6.15 -9.74 -1.66
C GLU A 9 -6.73 -9.84 -3.06
N THR A 10 -7.14 -11.04 -3.44
CA THR A 10 -7.78 -11.28 -4.73
C THR A 10 -9.23 -11.64 -4.47
N PHE A 11 -10.17 -10.80 -4.94
CA PHE A 11 -11.58 -11.07 -4.73
C PHE A 11 -12.30 -11.51 -6.01
N THR A 12 -11.65 -11.41 -7.16
CA THR A 12 -12.08 -12.06 -8.40
C THR A 12 -10.84 -12.44 -9.19
N GLN A 13 -11.00 -13.17 -10.29
CA GLN A 13 -9.87 -13.57 -11.12
C GLN A 13 -9.12 -12.38 -11.73
N THR A 14 -9.79 -11.24 -11.87
CA THR A 14 -9.23 -10.06 -12.52
C THR A 14 -9.15 -8.84 -11.61
N ARG A 15 -9.59 -8.97 -10.36
CA ARG A 15 -9.63 -7.83 -9.44
C ARG A 15 -8.79 -8.15 -8.22
N HIS A 16 -7.85 -7.26 -7.94
CA HIS A 16 -6.98 -7.36 -6.78
C HIS A 16 -7.08 -6.08 -5.97
N SER A 17 -6.80 -6.19 -4.68
CA SER A 17 -6.68 -5.03 -3.82
C SER A 17 -5.46 -5.19 -2.91
N LEU A 18 -4.91 -4.05 -2.52
CA LEU A 18 -3.83 -4.01 -1.53
C LEU A 18 -4.42 -3.47 -0.23
N ILE A 19 -4.15 -4.15 0.86
CA ILE A 19 -4.54 -3.70 2.18
C ILE A 19 -3.30 -3.15 2.85
N VAL A 20 -3.31 -1.85 3.12
CA VAL A 20 -2.16 -1.17 3.71
C VAL A 20 -2.54 -0.67 5.08
N ARG A 21 -1.60 -0.69 6.00
CA ARG A 21 -1.87 -0.32 7.38
C ARG A 21 -0.69 0.43 7.99
N ASN A 22 -1.01 1.50 8.69
CA ASN A 22 -0.04 2.26 9.46
C ASN A 22 -0.11 1.77 10.91
N ASN A 23 0.89 0.99 11.33
CA ASN A 23 0.94 0.42 12.68
C ASN A 23 1.66 1.34 13.67
N THR A 24 1.92 2.58 13.30
CA THR A 24 2.57 3.54 14.18
C THR A 24 1.55 4.39 14.94
N THR A 25 2.04 5.22 15.82
CA THR A 25 1.19 6.10 16.63
C THR A 25 1.07 7.50 16.04
N SER A 26 1.56 7.71 14.81
CA SER A 26 1.48 9.01 14.15
C SER A 26 1.10 8.85 12.69
N GLN A 27 0.58 9.93 12.12
CA GLN A 27 0.25 9.97 10.70
C GLN A 27 1.52 9.83 9.85
N LYS A 28 1.43 9.07 8.76
CA LYS A 28 2.57 8.83 7.87
C LYS A 28 2.18 9.05 6.42
N LEU A 29 3.09 9.66 5.68
CA LEU A 29 3.03 9.67 4.22
C LEU A 29 3.75 8.41 3.75
N VAL A 30 3.05 7.60 2.96
CA VAL A 30 3.60 6.32 2.51
C VAL A 30 3.59 6.25 0.99
N GLU A 31 4.51 5.45 0.49
CA GLU A 31 4.68 5.15 -0.92
C GLU A 31 4.34 3.68 -1.12
N ILE A 32 3.38 3.43 -2.00
CA ILE A 32 2.96 2.07 -2.32
C ILE A 32 3.58 1.69 -3.66
N ALA A 33 4.38 0.64 -3.65
CA ALA A 33 5.05 0.14 -4.84
C ALA A 33 4.34 -1.11 -5.37
N LEU A 34 4.28 -1.22 -6.68
CA LEU A 34 3.65 -2.34 -7.36
C LEU A 34 4.51 -2.69 -8.57
N ASN A 35 4.94 -3.95 -8.65
CA ASN A 35 5.77 -4.43 -9.76
C ASN A 35 7.02 -3.55 -9.97
N ASN A 36 7.70 -3.20 -8.87
CA ASN A 36 8.93 -2.40 -8.85
C ASN A 36 8.75 -0.93 -9.27
N GLU A 37 7.52 -0.44 -9.28
CA GLU A 37 7.25 0.95 -9.61
C GLU A 37 6.39 1.58 -8.53
N ILE A 38 6.53 2.89 -8.35
CA ILE A 38 5.65 3.62 -7.43
C ILE A 38 4.26 3.66 -8.05
N PHE A 39 3.31 3.04 -7.36
CA PHE A 39 1.93 3.01 -7.83
C PHE A 39 1.14 4.20 -7.29
N ARG A 40 1.31 4.51 -6.01
CA ARG A 40 0.51 5.54 -5.36
C ARG A 40 1.19 6.05 -4.08
N LEU A 41 0.97 7.33 -3.79
CA LEU A 41 1.30 7.91 -2.50
C LEU A 41 0.01 8.06 -1.71
N ALA A 42 0.08 7.85 -0.40
CA ALA A 42 -1.08 7.95 0.47
C ALA A 42 -0.68 8.48 1.84
N ILE A 43 -1.61 9.14 2.49
CA ILE A 43 -1.43 9.58 3.88
C ILE A 43 -2.30 8.68 4.74
N LEU A 44 -1.68 7.98 5.68
CA LEU A 44 -2.38 7.08 6.59
C LEU A 44 -2.29 7.64 8.01
N ASP A 45 -3.43 7.73 8.67
CA ASP A 45 -3.47 8.12 10.08
C ASP A 45 -2.92 7.00 10.95
N ALA A 46 -2.61 7.33 12.20
CA ALA A 46 -2.12 6.34 13.16
C ALA A 46 -3.13 5.20 13.29
N GLY A 47 -2.67 3.97 13.06
CA GLY A 47 -3.52 2.79 13.14
C GLY A 47 -4.50 2.60 11.99
N GLU A 48 -4.46 3.46 10.99
CA GLU A 48 -5.39 3.37 9.86
C GLU A 48 -5.08 2.18 8.97
N GLU A 49 -6.13 1.48 8.56
CA GLU A 49 -6.08 0.45 7.52
C GLU A 49 -6.85 0.97 6.32
N ARG A 50 -6.27 0.84 5.14
CA ARG A 50 -6.90 1.32 3.92
C ARG A 50 -6.84 0.25 2.85
N ILE A 51 -7.92 0.11 2.10
CA ILE A 51 -7.99 -0.82 0.99
C ILE A 51 -7.80 -0.03 -0.30
N VAL A 52 -6.80 -0.41 -1.08
CA VAL A 52 -6.49 0.21 -2.36
C VAL A 52 -6.88 -0.77 -3.45
N ILE A 53 -7.94 -0.45 -4.19
CA ILE A 53 -8.43 -1.32 -5.27
C ILE A 53 -7.59 -1.06 -6.51
N LEU A 54 -7.01 -2.12 -7.06
CA LEU A 54 -6.18 -2.01 -8.26
C LEU A 54 -7.07 -1.93 -9.51
N PRO A 55 -6.63 -1.18 -10.54
CA PRO A 55 -7.35 -1.13 -11.81
C PRO A 55 -7.46 -2.52 -12.45
N GLU A 56 -8.50 -2.73 -13.23
CA GLU A 56 -8.72 -4.02 -13.90
C GLU A 56 -7.59 -4.38 -14.86
N GLU A 57 -6.89 -3.38 -15.39
CA GLU A 57 -5.78 -3.62 -16.31
C GLU A 57 -4.61 -4.33 -15.60
N ILE A 58 -4.52 -4.19 -14.28
CA ILE A 58 -3.47 -4.84 -13.51
C ILE A 58 -3.96 -6.22 -13.11
N THR A 59 -3.59 -7.21 -13.92
CA THR A 59 -4.00 -8.59 -13.69
C THR A 59 -2.87 -9.45 -13.15
N ASP A 60 -1.62 -8.95 -13.20
CA ASP A 60 -0.44 -9.69 -12.77
C ASP A 60 0.33 -8.85 -11.75
N VAL A 61 0.29 -9.26 -10.50
CA VAL A 61 1.03 -8.60 -9.43
C VAL A 61 2.19 -9.50 -9.04
N LYS A 62 3.39 -9.12 -9.44
CA LYS A 62 4.60 -9.90 -9.16
C LYS A 62 5.19 -9.56 -7.80
N ASN A 63 5.17 -8.29 -7.43
CA ASN A 63 5.62 -7.88 -6.12
C ASN A 63 4.92 -6.57 -5.74
N PHE A 64 4.95 -6.27 -4.46
CA PHE A 64 4.37 -5.05 -3.92
C PHE A 64 5.09 -4.73 -2.61
N GLY A 65 5.03 -3.47 -2.21
CA GLY A 65 5.65 -3.04 -0.98
C GLY A 65 5.12 -1.69 -0.54
N ILE A 66 5.42 -1.36 0.69
CA ILE A 66 5.05 -0.07 1.28
C ILE A 66 6.24 0.46 2.07
N SER A 67 6.48 1.77 1.96
CA SER A 67 7.54 2.41 2.72
C SER A 67 7.12 3.82 3.09
N GLU A 68 7.71 4.32 4.16
CA GLU A 68 7.47 5.70 4.58
C GLU A 68 8.28 6.65 3.71
N VAL A 69 7.64 7.74 3.29
CA VAL A 69 8.33 8.81 2.59
C VAL A 69 8.85 9.79 3.61
N GLU A 70 10.17 9.95 3.66
CA GLU A 70 10.77 10.87 4.59
C GLU A 70 10.62 12.29 4.09
N ASP A 71 10.22 13.17 5.00
CA ASP A 71 10.14 14.59 4.72
C ASP A 71 11.40 15.26 5.26
N ASN A 72 12.28 15.64 4.37
CA ASN A 72 13.55 16.26 4.69
C ASN A 72 13.49 17.78 4.66
N SER A 73 12.34 18.32 4.86
CA SER A 73 12.19 19.77 4.87
C SER A 73 12.83 20.43 6.08
#